data_8b07565d58fe19b16f101beb4da558db
#
_entry.id   8b07565d58fe19b16f101beb4da558db
#
_cell.length_a   1.000
_cell.length_b   1.000
_cell.length_c   1.000
_cell.angle_alpha   90.00
_cell.angle_beta   90.00
_cell.angle_gamma   90.00
#
_symmetry.space_group_name_H-M   'P 1'
#
loop_
_entity.id
_entity.type
_entity.pdbx_description
1 polymer ?
#
loop_
_entity_poly.entity_id
_entity_poly.type
_entity_poly.pdbx_seq_one_letter_code
_entity_poly.pdbx_strand_id
1 'polypeptide(L)'
;MCVETKNIGLRGIQVADTRISNIDGEKGRLIYRGYDILELTKKSNYEETAYLLLHDELPTKEQLSEFKSKLDEARWIPKRMQINMGNWRKDADPMDMLQAFVAALAGYYDEELSLIHI
;
A
#
# COMPACT_ATOMS: atom_id res chain seq x y z
N MET A 1 -30.66 28.38 21.52
CA MET A 1 -30.73 27.01 21.02
C MET A 1 -29.40 26.67 20.40
N CYS A 2 -28.55 25.91 21.12
CA CYS A 2 -27.32 25.40 20.53
C CYS A 2 -27.68 24.26 19.59
N VAL A 3 -27.40 24.41 18.32
CA VAL A 3 -27.53 23.33 17.34
C VAL A 3 -26.38 22.38 17.62
N GLU A 4 -26.69 21.22 18.18
CA GLU A 4 -25.75 20.13 18.35
C GLU A 4 -25.36 19.63 16.96
N THR A 5 -24.16 19.97 16.50
CA THR A 5 -23.62 19.45 15.24
C THR A 5 -23.38 17.95 15.43
N LYS A 6 -24.28 17.14 14.91
CA LYS A 6 -24.05 15.69 14.81
C LYS A 6 -22.74 15.47 14.02
N ASN A 7 -21.83 14.78 14.65
CA ASN A 7 -20.56 14.38 14.03
C ASN A 7 -20.88 13.39 12.91
N ILE A 8 -21.00 13.88 11.67
CA ILE A 8 -21.40 13.10 10.48
C ILE A 8 -20.16 12.40 9.92
N GLY A 9 -19.45 11.68 10.76
CA GLY A 9 -18.30 10.87 10.34
C GLY A 9 -18.50 9.40 10.68
N LEU A 10 -17.65 8.54 10.13
CA LEU A 10 -17.63 7.10 10.43
C LEU A 10 -16.98 6.77 11.79
N ARG A 11 -16.75 7.76 12.64
CA ARG A 11 -16.14 7.56 13.96
C ARG A 11 -17.01 6.66 14.83
N GLY A 12 -16.46 5.51 15.24
CA GLY A 12 -17.17 4.53 16.08
C GLY A 12 -18.11 3.60 15.28
N ILE A 13 -18.14 3.72 13.96
CA ILE A 13 -18.90 2.80 13.09
C ILE A 13 -17.95 1.73 12.58
N GLN A 14 -18.29 0.47 12.82
CA GLN A 14 -17.59 -0.67 12.27
C GLN A 14 -18.07 -0.90 10.83
N VAL A 15 -17.19 -0.68 9.86
CA VAL A 15 -17.54 -0.75 8.43
C VAL A 15 -17.13 -2.06 7.77
N ALA A 16 -16.13 -2.75 8.34
CA ALA A 16 -15.66 -4.05 7.88
C ALA A 16 -14.86 -4.76 8.98
N ASP A 17 -14.80 -6.09 8.90
CA ASP A 17 -13.89 -6.91 9.68
C ASP A 17 -12.60 -7.14 8.90
N THR A 18 -11.46 -7.09 9.58
CA THR A 18 -10.16 -7.37 8.98
C THR A 18 -9.35 -8.33 9.85
N ARG A 19 -8.55 -9.18 9.21
CA ARG A 19 -7.54 -10.04 9.86
C ARG A 19 -6.12 -9.57 9.57
N ILE A 20 -5.96 -8.52 8.77
CA ILE A 20 -4.65 -8.03 8.31
C ILE A 20 -3.91 -7.33 9.44
N SER A 21 -4.61 -6.45 10.17
CA SER A 21 -3.98 -5.67 11.24
C SER A 21 -4.91 -5.44 12.42
N ASN A 22 -4.32 -5.24 13.58
CA ASN A 22 -5.01 -4.81 14.79
C ASN A 22 -4.25 -3.64 15.43
N ILE A 23 -4.98 -2.58 15.79
CA ILE A 23 -4.41 -1.35 16.35
C ILE A 23 -5.02 -1.13 17.72
N ASP A 24 -4.20 -1.11 18.76
CA ASP A 24 -4.54 -0.65 20.11
C ASP A 24 -3.90 0.74 20.32
N GLY A 25 -4.66 1.78 20.03
CA GLY A 25 -4.17 3.16 20.11
C GLY A 25 -3.89 3.62 21.54
N GLU A 26 -4.55 3.05 22.55
CA GLU A 26 -4.32 3.39 23.96
C GLU A 26 -2.99 2.84 24.46
N LYS A 27 -2.64 1.63 24.02
CA LYS A 27 -1.36 0.98 24.35
C LYS A 27 -0.25 1.24 23.35
N GLY A 28 -0.54 1.94 22.24
CA GLY A 28 0.43 2.17 21.17
C GLY A 28 0.91 0.88 20.50
N ARG A 29 0.04 -0.15 20.40
CA ARG A 29 0.37 -1.43 19.78
C ARG A 29 -0.22 -1.55 18.39
N LEU A 30 0.62 -1.98 17.45
CA LEU A 30 0.22 -2.36 16.11
C LEU A 30 0.67 -3.80 15.85
N ILE A 31 -0.27 -4.62 15.38
CA ILE A 31 -0.06 -6.04 15.10
C ILE A 31 -0.42 -6.28 13.64
N TYR A 32 0.47 -6.93 12.89
CA TYR A 32 0.26 -7.38 11.52
C TYR A 32 0.18 -8.91 11.49
N ARG A 33 -0.96 -9.47 11.06
CA ARG A 33 -1.18 -10.93 10.96
C ARG A 33 -0.70 -11.71 12.20
N GLY A 34 -0.88 -11.14 13.39
CA GLY A 34 -0.48 -11.75 14.67
C GLY A 34 0.93 -11.38 15.15
N TYR A 35 1.75 -10.72 14.34
CA TYR A 35 3.11 -10.29 14.69
C TYR A 35 3.11 -8.84 15.16
N ASP A 36 3.80 -8.57 16.26
CA ASP A 36 3.99 -7.20 16.76
C ASP A 36 4.91 -6.43 15.81
N ILE A 37 4.54 -5.17 15.48
CA ILE A 37 5.31 -4.34 14.56
C ILE A 37 6.75 -4.11 15.04
N LEU A 38 6.98 -4.05 16.35
CA LEU A 38 8.32 -3.88 16.90
C LEU A 38 9.22 -5.10 16.68
N GLU A 39 8.64 -6.29 16.56
CA GLU A 39 9.39 -7.49 16.20
C GLU A 39 9.70 -7.52 14.70
N LEU A 40 8.72 -7.17 13.86
CA LEU A 40 8.92 -7.10 12.41
C LEU A 40 9.99 -6.08 12.05
N THR A 41 10.00 -4.89 12.66
CA THR A 41 11.02 -3.87 12.38
C THR A 41 12.43 -4.29 12.77
N LYS A 42 12.59 -5.20 13.73
CA LYS A 42 13.90 -5.68 14.20
C LYS A 42 14.41 -6.88 13.40
N LYS A 43 13.52 -7.75 12.92
CA LYS A 43 13.86 -9.08 12.41
C LYS A 43 13.48 -9.31 10.96
N SER A 44 12.68 -8.42 10.37
CA SER A 44 12.13 -8.57 9.02
C SER A 44 12.50 -7.38 8.14
N ASN A 45 12.27 -7.52 6.84
CA ASN A 45 12.43 -6.46 5.83
C ASN A 45 11.08 -6.15 5.18
N TYR A 46 11.11 -5.19 4.24
CA TYR A 46 9.90 -4.76 3.54
C TYR A 46 9.21 -5.91 2.80
N GLU A 47 9.96 -6.71 2.05
CA GLU A 47 9.42 -7.77 1.20
C GLU A 47 8.82 -8.91 2.03
N GLU A 48 9.45 -9.28 3.15
CA GLU A 48 8.89 -10.27 4.08
C GLU A 48 7.60 -9.78 4.72
N THR A 49 7.58 -8.52 5.14
CA THR A 49 6.37 -7.91 5.73
C THR A 49 5.26 -7.77 4.70
N ALA A 50 5.57 -7.37 3.46
CA ALA A 50 4.61 -7.31 2.37
C ALA A 50 4.04 -8.69 2.06
N TYR A 51 4.90 -9.72 2.00
CA TYR A 51 4.48 -11.10 1.81
C TYR A 51 3.54 -11.57 2.93
N LEU A 52 3.89 -11.31 4.19
CA LEU A 52 3.06 -11.63 5.36
C LEU A 52 1.65 -11.01 5.26
N LEU A 53 1.57 -9.75 4.87
CA LEU A 53 0.27 -9.06 4.75
C LEU A 53 -0.60 -9.62 3.63
N LEU A 54 0.01 -10.06 2.53
CA LEU A 54 -0.68 -10.60 1.35
C LEU A 54 -1.04 -12.08 1.48
N HIS A 55 -0.18 -12.88 2.14
CA HIS A 55 -0.28 -14.34 2.17
C HIS A 55 -0.56 -14.93 3.56
N ASP A 56 -0.77 -14.10 4.59
CA ASP A 56 -1.13 -14.49 5.97
C ASP A 56 0.01 -15.11 6.80
N GLU A 57 1.16 -15.43 6.20
CA GLU A 57 2.29 -16.07 6.84
C GLU A 57 3.64 -15.49 6.38
N LEU A 58 4.67 -15.64 7.19
CA LEU A 58 6.02 -15.24 6.80
C LEU A 58 6.55 -16.19 5.72
N PRO A 59 7.27 -15.68 4.70
CA PRO A 59 7.76 -16.49 3.60
C PRO A 59 8.89 -17.42 4.03
N THR A 60 8.97 -18.61 3.40
CA THR A 60 10.20 -19.38 3.37
C THR A 60 11.26 -18.66 2.53
N LYS A 61 12.51 -19.11 2.55
CA LYS A 61 13.59 -18.52 1.75
C LYS A 61 13.30 -18.59 0.25
N GLU A 62 12.71 -19.68 -0.19
CA GLU A 62 12.34 -19.93 -1.58
C GLU A 62 11.20 -18.99 -2.01
N GLN A 63 10.15 -18.91 -1.20
CA GLN A 63 9.00 -18.02 -1.43
C GLN A 63 9.43 -16.54 -1.44
N LEU A 64 10.32 -16.14 -0.53
CA LEU A 64 10.85 -14.78 -0.50
C LEU A 64 11.66 -14.46 -1.76
N SER A 65 12.49 -15.41 -2.23
CA SER A 65 13.28 -15.25 -3.44
C SER A 65 12.39 -15.09 -4.67
N GLU A 66 11.36 -15.91 -4.80
CA GLU A 66 10.38 -15.82 -5.89
C GLU A 66 9.59 -14.52 -5.83
N PHE A 67 9.14 -14.12 -4.65
CA PHE A 67 8.40 -12.87 -4.46
C PHE A 67 9.24 -11.65 -4.83
N LYS A 68 10.52 -11.62 -4.43
CA LYS A 68 11.45 -10.56 -4.81
C LYS A 68 11.66 -10.50 -6.32
N SER A 69 11.82 -11.64 -6.98
CA SER A 69 11.96 -11.69 -8.45
C SER A 69 10.74 -11.08 -9.14
N LYS A 70 9.53 -11.46 -8.71
CA LYS A 70 8.28 -10.90 -9.25
C LYS A 70 8.17 -9.40 -9.01
N LEU A 71 8.57 -8.90 -7.83
CA LEU A 71 8.59 -7.47 -7.55
C LEU A 71 9.60 -6.73 -8.44
N ASP A 72 10.77 -7.30 -8.64
CA ASP A 72 11.81 -6.68 -9.48
C ASP A 72 11.40 -6.63 -10.95
N GLU A 73 10.75 -7.66 -11.46
CA GLU A 73 10.16 -7.68 -12.81
C GLU A 73 9.05 -6.63 -12.95
N ALA A 74 8.21 -6.46 -11.92
CA ALA A 74 7.10 -5.49 -11.92
C ALA A 74 7.54 -4.03 -11.74
N ARG A 75 8.78 -3.76 -11.31
CA ARG A 75 9.32 -2.39 -11.13
C ARG A 75 9.55 -1.63 -12.43
N TRP A 76 9.44 -2.30 -13.56
CA TRP A 76 9.73 -1.67 -14.84
C TRP A 76 8.68 -0.62 -15.20
N ILE A 77 9.13 0.62 -15.33
CA ILE A 77 8.29 1.72 -15.83
C ILE A 77 8.45 1.81 -17.35
N PRO A 78 7.36 1.77 -18.13
CA PRO A 78 7.41 1.88 -19.59
C PRO A 78 8.18 3.11 -20.05
N LYS A 79 9.03 2.94 -21.07
CA LYS A 79 9.92 4.03 -21.56
C LYS A 79 9.15 5.30 -21.97
N ARG A 80 7.97 5.13 -22.58
CA ARG A 80 7.10 6.26 -22.91
C ARG A 80 6.69 7.08 -21.70
N MET A 81 6.41 6.40 -20.59
CA MET A 81 6.05 7.05 -19.34
C MET A 81 7.25 7.77 -18.72
N GLN A 82 8.45 7.16 -18.76
CA GLN A 82 9.69 7.83 -18.31
C GLN A 82 9.94 9.14 -19.09
N ILE A 83 9.70 9.13 -20.41
CA ILE A 83 9.80 10.33 -21.24
C ILE A 83 8.77 11.39 -20.80
N ASN A 84 7.52 10.98 -20.58
CA ASN A 84 6.48 11.91 -20.10
C ASN A 84 6.81 12.50 -18.75
N MET A 85 7.36 11.71 -17.83
CA MET A 85 7.85 12.21 -16.53
C MET A 85 8.95 13.27 -16.69
N GLY A 86 9.86 13.06 -17.64
CA GLY A 86 10.95 14.01 -17.94
C GLY A 86 10.48 15.34 -18.54
N ASN A 87 9.30 15.38 -19.16
CA ASN A 87 8.73 16.58 -19.77
C ASN A 87 7.93 17.47 -18.81
N TRP A 88 7.72 17.03 -17.58
CA TRP A 88 7.03 17.83 -16.60
C TRP A 88 7.87 19.01 -16.13
N ARG A 89 7.18 20.06 -15.67
CA ARG A 89 7.83 21.23 -15.10
C ARG A 89 8.70 20.81 -13.90
N LYS A 90 9.92 21.34 -13.83
CA LYS A 90 10.86 21.05 -12.73
C LYS A 90 10.42 21.57 -11.37
N ASP A 91 9.51 22.54 -11.37
CA ASP A 91 8.91 23.17 -10.19
C ASP A 91 7.51 22.64 -9.86
N ALA A 92 7.07 21.55 -10.51
CA ALA A 92 5.81 20.88 -10.19
C ALA A 92 5.89 20.23 -8.80
N ASP A 93 4.76 20.21 -8.08
CA ASP A 93 4.69 19.50 -6.80
C ASP A 93 4.93 17.99 -6.99
N PRO A 94 5.88 17.38 -6.25
CA PRO A 94 6.19 15.95 -6.39
C PRO A 94 5.01 15.04 -6.11
N MET A 95 4.07 15.43 -5.23
CA MET A 95 2.89 14.62 -4.92
C MET A 95 1.87 14.66 -6.04
N ASP A 96 1.69 15.82 -6.69
CA ASP A 96 0.83 15.92 -7.87
C ASP A 96 1.39 15.07 -9.02
N MET A 97 2.72 15.08 -9.21
CA MET A 97 3.39 14.25 -10.18
C MET A 97 3.19 12.76 -9.88
N LEU A 98 3.43 12.34 -8.63
CA LEU A 98 3.26 10.95 -8.21
C LEU A 98 1.83 10.47 -8.47
N GLN A 99 0.83 11.24 -8.06
CA GLN A 99 -0.58 10.93 -8.26
C GLN A 99 -0.93 10.77 -9.74
N ALA A 100 -0.50 11.72 -10.57
CA ALA A 100 -0.76 11.70 -12.01
C ALA A 100 -0.10 10.50 -12.68
N PHE A 101 1.15 10.17 -12.33
CA PHE A 101 1.86 9.05 -12.96
C PHE A 101 1.36 7.68 -12.48
N VAL A 102 0.97 7.55 -11.20
CA VAL A 102 0.31 6.32 -10.71
C VAL A 102 -1.00 6.08 -11.47
N ALA A 103 -1.82 7.11 -11.64
CA ALA A 103 -3.06 7.01 -12.43
C ALA A 103 -2.77 6.67 -13.91
N ALA A 104 -1.73 7.27 -14.51
CA ALA A 104 -1.34 7.02 -15.90
C ALA A 104 -0.80 5.61 -16.13
N LEU A 105 -0.21 4.96 -15.11
CA LEU A 105 0.27 3.58 -15.21
C LEU A 105 -0.83 2.61 -15.62
N ALA A 106 -2.07 2.83 -15.20
CA ALA A 106 -3.20 1.98 -15.57
C ALA A 106 -3.40 1.85 -17.09
N GLY A 107 -2.98 2.85 -17.89
CA GLY A 107 -3.05 2.81 -19.34
C GLY A 107 -1.93 2.01 -20.03
N TYR A 108 -0.98 1.47 -19.28
CA TYR A 108 0.16 0.70 -19.80
C TYR A 108 0.11 -0.78 -19.45
N TYR A 109 -0.80 -1.19 -18.59
CA TYR A 109 -0.98 -2.58 -18.18
C TYR A 109 -2.36 -3.06 -18.64
N ASP A 110 -2.40 -4.21 -19.27
CA ASP A 110 -3.65 -4.84 -19.69
C ASP A 110 -4.46 -5.29 -18.46
N GLU A 111 -5.75 -5.29 -18.58
CA GLU A 111 -6.92 -5.56 -17.73
C GLU A 111 -6.76 -6.14 -16.30
N GLU A 112 -5.64 -6.74 -15.93
CA GLU A 112 -5.46 -7.32 -14.58
C GLU A 112 -5.37 -6.27 -13.45
N LEU A 113 -5.13 -4.99 -13.78
CA LEU A 113 -5.22 -3.87 -12.84
C LEU A 113 -6.59 -3.19 -12.81
N SER A 114 -7.60 -3.79 -13.40
CA SER A 114 -8.99 -3.33 -13.38
C SER A 114 -9.66 -3.40 -12.00
N LEU A 115 -8.91 -3.40 -10.92
CA LEU A 115 -9.42 -3.16 -9.56
C LEU A 115 -9.85 -1.71 -9.31
N ILE A 116 -9.76 -0.83 -10.32
CA ILE A 116 -10.24 0.56 -10.25
C ILE A 116 -11.73 0.66 -10.68
N HIS A 117 -12.35 -0.43 -11.08
CA HIS A 117 -13.79 -0.49 -11.33
C HIS A 117 -14.57 -1.02 -10.10
N ILE A 118 -14.40 -0.33 -8.97
CA ILE A 118 -15.34 -0.40 -7.85
C ILE A 118 -16.16 0.88 -7.85
#